data_480c1beaf283ec09a4db549203b2c8c3
#
_entry.id   480c1beaf283ec09a4db549203b2c8c3
#
_cell.length_a   1.000
_cell.length_b   1.000
_cell.length_c   1.000
_cell.angle_alpha   90.00
_cell.angle_beta   90.00
_cell.angle_gamma   90.00
#
_symmetry.space_group_name_H-M   'P 1'
#
loop_
_entity.id
_entity.type
_entity.pdbx_description
1 polymer ?
#
loop_
_entity_poly.entity_id
_entity_poly.type
_entity_poly.pdbx_seq_one_letter_code
_entity_poly.pdbx_strand_id
1 'polypeptide(L)'
;FERTNIKNMEFDYIIPVPLHWTRYAKRGYNQAEVMAKFLGKKLNIPVLNILKRKKRTSFQSRLTLVERKENVKNVFAVKKKYKDNYKELLNDKRILFIDDLCTTGATLKNTARVLIDSKPQSLSAIVACRVV
;
A
#
# COMPACT_ATOMS: atom_id res chain seq x y z
N PHE A 1 -5.05 15.91 7.66
CA PHE A 1 -3.65 15.70 7.26
C PHE A 1 -2.80 16.76 7.93
N GLU A 2 -2.24 16.44 9.07
CA GLU A 2 -1.19 17.27 9.64
C GLU A 2 0.09 17.05 8.83
N ARG A 3 0.74 18.15 8.44
CA ARG A 3 2.09 18.11 7.89
C ARG A 3 3.05 17.72 9.00
N THR A 4 3.26 16.44 9.18
CA THR A 4 4.16 15.95 10.20
C THR A 4 5.59 16.01 9.68
N ASN A 5 6.50 16.47 10.52
CA ASN A 5 7.92 16.47 10.20
C ASN A 5 8.44 15.03 10.29
N ILE A 6 8.56 14.38 9.13
CA ILE A 6 8.95 12.97 9.01
C ILE A 6 10.30 12.68 9.64
N LYS A 7 11.20 13.68 9.68
CA LYS A 7 12.52 13.52 10.29
C LYS A 7 12.48 13.14 11.77
N ASN A 8 11.40 13.48 12.45
CA ASN A 8 11.22 13.20 13.88
C ASN A 8 10.35 11.98 14.15
N MET A 9 9.82 11.31 13.11
CA MET A 9 9.03 10.10 13.25
C MET A 9 9.90 8.87 13.00
N GLU A 10 9.77 7.90 13.87
CA GLU A 10 10.43 6.62 13.72
C GLU A 10 9.47 5.62 13.06
N PHE A 11 9.94 4.94 12.02
CA PHE A 11 9.20 3.87 11.34
C PHE A 11 10.01 2.59 11.34
N ASP A 12 9.33 1.46 11.47
CA ASP A 12 9.97 0.16 11.43
C ASP A 12 10.06 -0.39 10.01
N TYR A 13 9.06 -0.10 9.18
CA TYR A 13 8.99 -0.55 7.78
C TYR A 13 8.39 0.50 6.87
N ILE A 14 8.88 0.52 5.63
CA ILE A 14 8.26 1.24 4.52
C ILE A 14 7.62 0.22 3.58
N ILE A 15 6.36 0.43 3.24
CA ILE A 15 5.61 -0.44 2.33
C ILE A 15 5.13 0.38 1.14
N PRO A 16 5.63 0.10 -0.08
CA PRO A 16 5.12 0.75 -1.28
C PRO A 16 3.73 0.22 -1.63
N VAL A 17 2.84 1.13 -2.02
CA VAL A 17 1.51 0.78 -2.51
C VAL A 17 1.64 0.23 -3.93
N PRO A 18 1.06 -0.95 -4.24
CA PRO A 18 1.16 -1.52 -5.57
C PRO A 18 0.48 -0.66 -6.63
N LEU A 19 1.18 -0.43 -7.74
CA LEU A 19 0.66 0.31 -8.86
C LEU A 19 -0.42 -0.49 -9.60
N HIS A 20 -1.43 0.22 -10.14
CA HIS A 20 -2.38 -0.40 -11.04
C HIS A 20 -1.64 -1.00 -12.25
N TRP A 21 -1.99 -2.22 -12.64
CA TRP A 21 -1.26 -2.94 -13.68
C TRP A 21 -1.24 -2.23 -15.04
N THR A 22 -2.28 -1.46 -15.40
CA THR A 22 -2.29 -0.65 -16.63
C THR A 22 -1.26 0.47 -16.60
N ARG A 23 -1.07 1.10 -15.45
CA ARG A 23 -0.03 2.12 -15.26
C ARG A 23 1.36 1.51 -15.25
N TYR A 24 1.50 0.32 -14.67
CA TYR A 24 2.75 -0.42 -14.69
C TYR A 24 3.17 -0.78 -16.13
N ALA A 25 2.23 -1.26 -16.96
CA ALA A 25 2.48 -1.57 -18.36
C ALA A 25 2.93 -0.35 -19.16
N LYS A 26 2.39 0.85 -18.88
CA LYS A 26 2.82 2.09 -19.51
C LYS A 26 4.19 2.58 -19.07
N ARG A 27 4.51 2.49 -17.78
CA ARG A 27 5.73 3.05 -17.18
C ARG A 27 6.87 2.06 -17.10
N GLY A 28 6.58 0.76 -17.09
CA GLY A 28 7.57 -0.29 -16.90
C GLY A 28 8.10 -0.44 -15.48
N TYR A 29 7.60 0.38 -14.52
CA TYR A 29 8.00 0.33 -13.12
C TYR A 29 6.93 0.94 -12.20
N ASN A 30 7.01 0.59 -10.92
CA ASN A 30 6.16 1.18 -9.88
C ASN A 30 6.87 2.37 -9.25
N GLN A 31 6.35 3.57 -9.46
CA GLN A 31 6.90 4.81 -8.91
C GLN A 31 6.98 4.79 -7.38
N ALA A 32 5.97 4.27 -6.71
CA ALA A 32 5.94 4.16 -5.25
C ALA A 32 7.07 3.24 -4.73
N GLU A 33 7.37 2.17 -5.44
CA GLU A 33 8.47 1.27 -5.10
C GLU A 33 9.84 1.96 -5.23
N VAL A 34 10.03 2.74 -6.29
CA VAL A 34 11.27 3.52 -6.48
C VAL A 34 11.44 4.54 -5.35
N MET A 35 10.37 5.25 -5.02
CA MET A 35 10.37 6.22 -3.91
C MET A 35 10.63 5.55 -2.56
N ALA A 36 10.01 4.40 -2.32
CA ALA A 36 10.18 3.64 -1.09
C ALA A 36 11.65 3.20 -0.90
N LYS A 37 12.27 2.68 -1.96
CA LYS A 37 13.68 2.28 -1.94
C LYS A 37 14.60 3.46 -1.64
N PHE A 38 14.35 4.60 -2.26
CA PHE A 38 15.13 5.83 -2.03
C PHE A 38 15.02 6.29 -0.58
N LEU A 39 13.79 6.40 -0.06
CA LEU A 39 13.56 6.82 1.32
C LEU A 39 14.08 5.81 2.33
N GLY A 40 13.91 4.53 2.08
CA GLY A 40 14.41 3.47 2.95
C GLY A 40 15.93 3.53 3.10
N LYS A 41 16.63 3.77 2.01
CA LYS A 41 18.09 3.93 2.03
C LYS A 41 18.49 5.19 2.77
N LYS A 42 17.82 6.31 2.52
CA LYS A 42 18.14 7.61 3.12
C LYS A 42 17.85 7.65 4.63
N LEU A 43 16.75 7.03 5.06
CA LEU A 43 16.32 7.00 6.46
C LEU A 43 16.77 5.76 7.22
N ASN A 44 17.44 4.83 6.54
CA ASN A 44 17.86 3.53 7.09
C ASN A 44 16.68 2.72 7.64
N ILE A 45 15.60 2.64 6.86
CA ILE A 45 14.39 1.89 7.20
C ILE A 45 14.20 0.77 6.17
N PRO A 46 13.98 -0.49 6.61
CA PRO A 46 13.74 -1.60 5.69
C PRO A 46 12.47 -1.38 4.85
N VAL A 47 12.56 -1.70 3.57
CA VAL A 47 11.42 -1.67 2.64
C VAL A 47 10.87 -3.08 2.49
N LEU A 48 9.57 -3.24 2.76
CA LEU A 48 8.85 -4.50 2.57
C LEU A 48 7.90 -4.38 1.38
N ASN A 49 8.24 -4.99 0.28
CA ASN A 49 7.36 -5.09 -0.88
C ASN A 49 6.39 -6.27 -0.71
N ILE A 50 5.48 -6.13 0.23
CA ILE A 50 4.62 -7.21 0.75
C ILE A 50 3.24 -7.27 0.09
N LEU A 51 2.81 -6.21 -0.58
CA LEU A 51 1.47 -6.10 -1.15
C LEU A 51 1.47 -6.31 -2.66
N LYS A 52 0.35 -6.82 -3.16
CA LYS A 52 0.06 -6.95 -4.58
C LYS A 52 -1.36 -6.50 -4.88
N ARG A 53 -1.62 -6.08 -6.13
CA ARG A 53 -2.99 -5.94 -6.63
C ARG A 53 -3.48 -7.28 -7.14
N LYS A 54 -4.71 -7.63 -6.77
CA LYS A 54 -5.37 -8.79 -7.36
C LYS A 54 -5.71 -8.51 -8.82
N LYS A 55 -5.48 -9.49 -9.69
CA LYS A 55 -5.91 -9.40 -11.09
C LYS A 55 -7.43 -9.33 -11.15
N ARG A 56 -7.97 -8.36 -11.92
CA ARG A 56 -9.38 -8.33 -12.24
C ARG A 56 -9.71 -9.53 -13.13
N THR A 57 -10.72 -10.31 -12.71
CA THR A 57 -11.26 -11.35 -13.57
C THR A 57 -12.17 -10.71 -14.64
N SER A 58 -12.19 -11.31 -15.85
CA SER A 58 -12.91 -10.80 -17.03
C SER A 58 -14.43 -10.74 -16.92
N PHE A 59 -15.01 -11.16 -15.79
CA PHE A 59 -16.46 -11.27 -15.58
C PHE A 59 -17.09 -10.14 -14.77
N GLN A 60 -16.44 -9.01 -14.64
CA GLN A 60 -16.94 -7.88 -13.85
C GLN A 60 -18.24 -7.28 -14.37
N SER A 61 -18.53 -7.40 -15.65
CA SER A 61 -19.78 -6.90 -16.25
C SER A 61 -21.04 -7.66 -15.79
N ARG A 62 -20.88 -8.84 -15.20
CA ARG A 62 -21.98 -9.68 -14.70
C ARG A 62 -22.18 -9.62 -13.19
N LEU A 63 -21.35 -8.85 -12.49
CA LEU A 63 -21.44 -8.72 -11.03
C LEU A 63 -22.56 -7.76 -10.63
N THR A 64 -23.24 -8.09 -9.52
CA THR A 64 -24.17 -7.17 -8.88
C THR A 64 -23.45 -5.94 -8.32
N LEU A 65 -24.19 -4.87 -8.02
CA LEU A 65 -23.62 -3.67 -7.41
C LEU A 65 -22.91 -3.97 -6.08
N VAL A 66 -23.45 -4.91 -5.29
CA VAL A 66 -22.86 -5.35 -4.02
C VAL A 66 -21.55 -6.07 -4.27
N GLU A 67 -21.52 -7.01 -5.22
CA GLU A 67 -20.31 -7.73 -5.61
C GLU A 67 -19.23 -6.81 -6.18
N ARG A 68 -19.62 -5.80 -6.97
CA ARG A 68 -18.70 -4.76 -7.46
C ARG A 68 -18.07 -3.96 -6.33
N LYS A 69 -18.85 -3.58 -5.33
CA LYS A 69 -18.34 -2.86 -4.15
C LYS A 69 -17.39 -3.72 -3.33
N GLU A 70 -17.69 -5.01 -3.15
CA GLU A 70 -16.81 -5.95 -2.45
C GLU A 70 -15.52 -6.18 -3.22
N ASN A 71 -15.56 -6.31 -4.54
CA ASN A 71 -14.38 -6.46 -5.38
C ASN A 71 -13.48 -5.22 -5.33
N VAL A 72 -14.04 -4.01 -5.27
CA VAL A 72 -13.28 -2.77 -5.09
C VAL A 72 -12.60 -2.73 -3.73
N LYS A 73 -13.27 -3.23 -2.68
CA LYS A 73 -12.70 -3.30 -1.31
C LYS A 73 -11.54 -4.29 -1.20
N ASN A 74 -11.51 -5.33 -2.05
CA ASN A 74 -10.53 -6.42 -2.00
C ASN A 74 -9.53 -6.37 -3.16
N VAL A 75 -9.13 -5.15 -3.57
CA VAL A 75 -8.17 -4.95 -4.66
C VAL A 75 -6.75 -5.39 -4.29
N PHE A 76 -6.39 -5.27 -3.03
CA PHE A 76 -5.05 -5.59 -2.54
C PHE A 76 -5.02 -6.89 -1.76
N ALA A 77 -3.88 -7.56 -1.80
CA ALA A 77 -3.62 -8.76 -1.01
C ALA A 77 -2.15 -8.79 -0.59
N VAL A 78 -1.86 -9.56 0.45
CA VAL A 78 -0.48 -9.87 0.83
C VAL A 78 0.09 -10.87 -0.17
N LYS A 79 1.32 -10.65 -0.61
CA LYS A 79 2.01 -11.58 -1.50
C LYS A 79 2.14 -12.96 -0.86
N LYS A 80 2.03 -14.01 -1.67
CA LYS A 80 2.07 -15.42 -1.22
C LYS A 80 3.26 -15.73 -0.31
N LYS A 81 4.40 -15.19 -0.63
CA LYS A 81 5.64 -15.37 0.13
C LYS A 81 5.56 -14.87 1.58
N TYR A 82 4.64 -13.93 1.88
CA TYR A 82 4.45 -13.35 3.22
C TYR A 82 3.16 -13.80 3.93
N LYS A 83 2.31 -14.61 3.29
CA LYS A 83 1.00 -14.98 3.84
C LYS A 83 1.06 -15.61 5.22
N ASP A 84 2.05 -16.43 5.49
CA ASP A 84 2.14 -17.18 6.73
C ASP A 84 2.80 -16.41 7.87
N ASN A 85 3.54 -15.33 7.58
CA ASN A 85 4.34 -14.63 8.58
C ASN A 85 4.09 -13.11 8.68
N TYR A 86 3.27 -12.51 7.80
CA TYR A 86 3.10 -11.06 7.79
C TYR A 86 2.46 -10.52 9.08
N LYS A 87 1.59 -11.28 9.71
CA LYS A 87 0.93 -10.86 10.95
C LYS A 87 1.94 -10.72 12.10
N GLU A 88 2.88 -11.64 12.24
CA GLU A 88 3.95 -11.55 13.21
C GLU A 88 4.95 -10.44 12.87
N LEU A 89 5.31 -10.35 11.58
CA LEU A 89 6.29 -9.39 11.09
C LEU A 89 5.86 -7.94 11.33
N LEU A 90 4.57 -7.64 11.18
CA LEU A 90 4.03 -6.29 11.29
C LEU A 90 3.37 -6.00 12.65
N ASN A 91 3.26 -6.99 13.54
CA ASN A 91 2.65 -6.80 14.83
C ASN A 91 3.40 -5.75 15.64
N ASP A 92 2.66 -4.77 16.16
CA ASP A 92 3.19 -3.66 16.96
C ASP A 92 4.29 -2.84 16.26
N LYS A 93 4.29 -2.83 14.93
CA LYS A 93 5.24 -2.08 14.10
C LYS A 93 4.64 -0.78 13.60
N ARG A 94 5.49 0.22 13.44
CA ARG A 94 5.14 1.52 12.87
C ARG A 94 5.42 1.45 11.36
N ILE A 95 4.37 1.55 10.56
CA ILE A 95 4.41 1.32 9.12
C ILE A 95 4.21 2.63 8.38
N LEU A 96 5.04 2.88 7.39
CA LEU A 96 4.94 4.01 6.48
C LEU A 96 4.61 3.51 5.07
N PHE A 97 3.43 3.87 4.57
CA PHE A 97 3.06 3.62 3.18
C PHE A 97 3.61 4.71 2.26
N ILE A 98 4.05 4.33 1.09
CA ILE A 98 4.43 5.25 0.02
C ILE A 98 3.49 5.05 -1.17
N ASP A 99 2.87 6.13 -1.63
CA ASP A 99 2.01 6.15 -2.82
C ASP A 99 2.39 7.35 -3.69
N ASP A 100 2.25 7.21 -5.01
CA ASP A 100 2.59 8.29 -5.93
C ASP A 100 1.46 9.31 -6.10
N LEU A 101 0.22 8.87 -5.98
CA LEU A 101 -0.96 9.70 -6.22
C LEU A 101 -2.07 9.39 -5.22
N CYS A 102 -2.59 10.44 -4.59
CA CYS A 102 -3.77 10.35 -3.74
C CYS A 102 -4.88 11.26 -4.28
N THR A 103 -6.03 10.69 -4.57
CA THR A 103 -7.24 11.45 -4.96
C THR A 103 -8.23 11.50 -3.81
N THR A 104 -8.86 10.37 -3.47
CA THR A 104 -9.88 10.26 -2.41
C THR A 104 -9.36 9.62 -1.14
N GLY A 105 -8.18 9.03 -1.16
CA GLY A 105 -7.65 8.22 -0.07
C GLY A 105 -8.17 6.79 -0.04
N ALA A 106 -9.01 6.38 -1.00
CA ALA A 106 -9.57 5.03 -1.06
C ALA A 106 -8.49 3.95 -1.20
N THR A 107 -7.46 4.21 -2.01
CA THR A 107 -6.33 3.31 -2.20
C THR A 107 -5.59 3.05 -0.87
N LEU A 108 -5.28 4.11 -0.14
CA LEU A 108 -4.61 4.00 1.16
C LEU A 108 -5.47 3.29 2.20
N LYS A 109 -6.78 3.55 2.23
CA LYS A 109 -7.72 2.85 3.11
C LYS A 109 -7.78 1.36 2.82
N ASN A 110 -7.86 0.98 1.55
CA ASN A 110 -7.90 -0.42 1.14
C ASN A 110 -6.58 -1.14 1.45
N THR A 111 -5.46 -0.47 1.26
CA THR A 111 -4.14 -0.98 1.63
C THR A 111 -4.04 -1.21 3.14
N ALA A 112 -4.49 -0.26 3.93
CA ALA A 112 -4.49 -0.36 5.39
C ALA A 112 -5.39 -1.52 5.88
N ARG A 113 -6.55 -1.72 5.26
CA ARG A 113 -7.45 -2.83 5.63
C ARG A 113 -6.80 -4.20 5.50
N VAL A 114 -5.97 -4.40 4.48
CA VAL A 114 -5.26 -5.67 4.27
C VAL A 114 -4.32 -5.98 5.42
N LEU A 115 -3.72 -4.96 6.01
CA LEU A 115 -2.70 -5.10 7.05
C LEU A 115 -3.22 -4.92 8.47
N ILE A 116 -4.48 -4.51 8.66
CA ILE A 116 -5.03 -4.21 9.99
C ILE A 116 -5.05 -5.44 10.91
N ASP A 117 -5.22 -6.64 10.34
CA ASP A 117 -5.23 -7.89 11.09
C ASP A 117 -3.87 -8.20 11.74
N SER A 118 -2.79 -7.61 11.25
CA SER A 118 -1.46 -7.74 11.86
C SER A 118 -1.27 -6.87 13.10
N LYS A 119 -2.26 -6.05 13.44
CA LYS A 119 -2.26 -5.14 14.60
C LYS A 119 -1.01 -4.27 14.66
N PRO A 120 -0.75 -3.45 13.62
CA PRO A 120 0.37 -2.53 13.64
C PRO A 120 0.18 -1.45 14.72
N GLN A 121 1.27 -0.94 15.24
CA GLN A 121 1.23 0.16 16.21
C GLN A 121 0.71 1.44 15.56
N SER A 122 1.14 1.74 14.34
CA SER A 122 0.67 2.89 13.57
C SER A 122 0.77 2.65 12.08
N LEU A 123 -0.09 3.33 11.32
CA LEU A 123 -0.08 3.37 9.86
C LEU A 123 -0.03 4.83 9.44
N SER A 124 1.00 5.21 8.74
CA SER A 124 1.18 6.55 8.18
C SER A 124 1.43 6.45 6.68
N ALA A 125 1.25 7.53 5.95
CA ALA A 125 1.44 7.53 4.52
C ALA A 125 2.13 8.80 4.02
N ILE A 126 3.00 8.64 3.04
CA ILE A 126 3.53 9.73 2.23
C ILE A 126 3.00 9.58 0.82
N VAL A 127 2.50 10.66 0.27
CA VAL A 127 2.00 10.73 -1.10
C VAL A 127 2.74 11.83 -1.85
N ALA A 128 3.28 11.50 -3.04
CA ALA A 128 4.04 12.46 -3.85
C ALA A 128 3.14 13.56 -4.43
N CYS A 129 1.92 13.21 -4.80
CA CYS A 129 0.97 14.15 -5.39
C CYS A 129 -0.45 13.90 -4.84
N ARG A 130 -1.08 14.98 -4.40
CA ARG A 130 -2.49 14.96 -4.02
C ARG A 130 -3.29 15.79 -5.01
N VAL A 131 -4.28 15.18 -5.61
CA VAL A 131 -5.24 15.87 -6.47
C VAL A 131 -6.45 16.27 -5.63
N VAL A 132 -6.71 17.55 -5.63
CA VAL A 132 -7.84 18.15 -4.88
C VAL A 132 -9.05 18.29 -5.77
#